data_6a7198128ec06018e3e4868df31f6013
#
_entry.id   6a7198128ec06018e3e4868df31f6013
#
_cell.length_a   1.000
_cell.length_b   1.000
_cell.length_c   1.000
_cell.angle_alpha   90.00
_cell.angle_beta   90.00
_cell.angle_gamma   90.00
#
_symmetry.space_group_name_H-M   'P 1'
#
loop_
_entity.id
_entity.type
_entity.pdbx_description
1 polymer ?
#
loop_
_entity_poly.entity_id
_entity_poly.type
_entity_poly.pdbx_seq_one_letter_code
_entity_poly.pdbx_strand_id
1 'polypeptide(L)'
;MHKIGIIQFPGSNTERETFMACQRVGMEPVEVLWNSSQKILSDMVGYIIIGGFSYEDRSRAGVIAALEPIMQQIKIESEKGKPVLGICNGAQILVESGLVPGLKDYSIGVALTDNKRIVDGQVVGVGYYNTWTNLKLSTKPKRCAFTRHSDPKILMNIPLAHGEGRFVMPNGLLDQLIKNEQLVYKYSDDSGDIIDEFPTNPNGSVNNIAAISNSSGNVMAMMPHPERTTNGDAIFSSMKEYIDENYPTINKPLSFSITNHKSKELNIDDQSTEWVIDLIITDNEARSVNTALNHLGFLSLIHI
;
A
#
# COMPACT_ATOMS: atom_id res chain seq x y z
N MET A 1 17.47 4.87 23.02
CA MET A 1 16.61 3.93 22.29
C MET A 1 15.88 4.72 21.21
N HIS A 2 15.67 4.17 20.03
CA HIS A 2 15.01 4.88 18.92
C HIS A 2 13.51 4.95 19.15
N LYS A 3 12.95 6.14 19.25
CA LYS A 3 11.52 6.38 19.41
C LYS A 3 10.81 6.28 18.07
N ILE A 4 9.94 5.29 17.92
CA ILE A 4 9.14 5.06 16.71
C ILE A 4 7.69 5.44 16.98
N GLY A 5 7.18 6.39 16.20
CA GLY A 5 5.78 6.80 16.30
C GLY A 5 4.86 5.74 15.68
N ILE A 6 3.99 5.16 16.51
CA ILE A 6 2.98 4.21 16.09
C ILE A 6 1.69 5.00 15.85
N ILE A 7 1.43 5.27 14.58
CA ILE A 7 0.34 6.16 14.15
C ILE A 7 -0.97 5.40 14.13
N GLN A 8 -1.95 5.94 14.86
CA GLN A 8 -3.27 5.34 15.02
C GLN A 8 -4.37 6.32 14.60
N PHE A 9 -5.28 5.81 13.79
CA PHE A 9 -6.51 6.47 13.40
C PHE A 9 -7.71 5.79 14.07
N PRO A 10 -8.89 6.45 14.14
CA PRO A 10 -10.11 5.78 14.56
C PRO A 10 -10.34 4.50 13.72
N GLY A 11 -10.41 3.34 14.37
CA GLY A 11 -10.55 2.04 13.70
C GLY A 11 -9.23 1.26 13.47
N SER A 12 -8.07 1.80 13.85
CA SER A 12 -6.82 1.03 13.91
C SER A 12 -6.92 -0.10 14.95
N ASN A 13 -6.25 -1.25 14.71
CA ASN A 13 -6.39 -2.43 15.58
C ASN A 13 -5.17 -3.35 15.68
N THR A 14 -3.98 -2.95 15.22
CA THR A 14 -2.75 -3.76 15.35
C THR A 14 -1.67 -3.09 16.19
N GLU A 15 -2.07 -2.20 17.10
CA GLU A 15 -1.17 -1.45 17.97
C GLU A 15 -0.32 -2.37 18.84
N ARG A 16 -0.94 -3.34 19.52
CA ARG A 16 -0.26 -4.25 20.44
C ARG A 16 0.83 -5.06 19.75
N GLU A 17 0.51 -5.68 18.62
CA GLU A 17 1.43 -6.50 17.81
C GLU A 17 2.60 -5.65 17.32
N THR A 18 2.32 -4.42 16.85
CA THR A 18 3.33 -3.47 16.37
C THR A 18 4.26 -3.02 17.51
N PHE A 19 3.71 -2.72 18.68
CA PHE A 19 4.49 -2.41 19.89
C PHE A 19 5.44 -3.56 20.23
N MET A 20 4.94 -4.79 20.26
CA MET A 20 5.76 -5.98 20.56
C MET A 20 6.84 -6.20 19.49
N ALA A 21 6.54 -6.00 18.20
CA ALA A 21 7.51 -6.13 17.14
C ALA A 21 8.66 -5.11 17.27
N CYS A 22 8.35 -3.84 17.55
CA CYS A 22 9.37 -2.82 17.82
C CYS A 22 10.24 -3.17 19.05
N GLN A 23 9.62 -3.62 20.13
CA GLN A 23 10.34 -3.99 21.35
C GLN A 23 11.25 -5.20 21.14
N ARG A 24 10.82 -6.22 20.37
CA ARG A 24 11.65 -7.40 20.05
C ARG A 24 12.98 -7.03 19.41
N VAL A 25 13.01 -5.97 18.60
CA VAL A 25 14.24 -5.52 17.93
C VAL A 25 14.95 -4.38 18.66
N GLY A 26 14.49 -4.01 19.87
CA GLY A 26 15.12 -2.98 20.70
C GLY A 26 14.85 -1.54 20.26
N MET A 27 13.70 -1.29 19.64
CA MET A 27 13.14 0.05 19.41
C MET A 27 12.12 0.41 20.50
N GLU A 28 11.91 1.70 20.72
CA GLU A 28 10.92 2.25 21.68
C GLU A 28 9.67 2.71 20.91
N PRO A 29 8.57 1.91 20.91
CA PRO A 29 7.32 2.35 20.30
C PRO A 29 6.64 3.42 21.16
N VAL A 30 6.18 4.48 20.51
CA VAL A 30 5.45 5.59 21.12
C VAL A 30 4.08 5.70 20.45
N GLU A 31 3.02 5.66 21.24
CA GLU A 31 1.67 5.86 20.73
C GLU A 31 1.50 7.29 20.21
N VAL A 32 1.00 7.42 18.98
CA VAL A 32 0.71 8.71 18.34
C VAL A 32 -0.67 8.63 17.70
N LEU A 33 -1.62 9.33 18.29
CA LEU A 33 -2.98 9.40 17.77
C LEU A 33 -3.08 10.39 16.61
N TRP A 34 -4.04 10.19 15.73
CA TRP A 34 -4.31 11.01 14.53
C TRP A 34 -4.38 12.52 14.79
N ASN A 35 -4.77 12.93 16.01
CA ASN A 35 -4.90 14.33 16.44
C ASN A 35 -3.74 14.80 17.33
N SER A 36 -2.65 14.04 17.43
CA SER A 36 -1.47 14.41 18.21
C SER A 36 -0.78 15.64 17.65
N SER A 37 -0.09 16.39 18.52
CA SER A 37 0.62 17.61 18.10
C SER A 37 1.80 17.30 17.18
N GLN A 38 2.11 18.21 16.25
CA GLN A 38 3.28 18.11 15.36
C GLN A 38 4.61 17.96 16.12
N LYS A 39 4.71 18.52 17.32
CA LYS A 39 5.91 18.41 18.17
C LYS A 39 6.22 16.95 18.53
N ILE A 40 5.20 16.17 18.86
CA ILE A 40 5.38 14.74 19.18
C ILE A 40 5.97 14.01 17.96
N LEU A 41 5.47 14.30 16.77
CA LEU A 41 5.98 13.69 15.53
C LEU A 41 7.44 14.05 15.25
N SER A 42 7.84 15.30 15.44
CA SER A 42 9.23 15.72 15.19
C SER A 42 10.25 15.02 16.08
N ASP A 43 9.84 14.61 17.29
CA ASP A 43 10.69 13.90 18.24
C ASP A 43 10.89 12.41 17.91
N MET A 44 10.10 11.85 16.97
CA MET A 44 10.23 10.48 16.53
C MET A 44 11.31 10.36 15.43
N VAL A 45 12.00 9.22 15.41
CA VAL A 45 13.05 8.94 14.40
C VAL A 45 12.54 8.07 13.25
N GLY A 46 11.31 7.60 13.31
CA GLY A 46 10.62 6.85 12.28
C GLY A 46 9.16 6.62 12.65
N TYR A 47 8.36 6.14 11.71
CA TYR A 47 6.91 5.98 11.89
C TYR A 47 6.43 4.63 11.37
N ILE A 48 5.41 4.08 12.02
CA ILE A 48 4.65 2.93 11.56
C ILE A 48 3.18 3.31 11.58
N ILE A 49 2.55 3.28 10.40
CA ILE A 49 1.10 3.44 10.25
C ILE A 49 0.52 2.04 10.28
N ILE A 50 -0.26 1.74 11.31
CA ILE A 50 -0.70 0.38 11.62
C ILE A 50 -1.92 -0.06 10.82
N GLY A 51 -2.20 -1.37 10.89
CA GLY A 51 -3.38 -1.97 10.28
C GLY A 51 -4.69 -1.64 11.01
N GLY A 52 -5.78 -2.01 10.40
CA GLY A 52 -7.13 -1.80 10.90
C GLY A 52 -8.10 -1.43 9.78
N PHE A 53 -9.11 -0.64 10.14
CA PHE A 53 -10.16 -0.14 9.26
C PHE A 53 -10.40 1.34 9.59
N SER A 54 -9.43 2.20 9.23
CA SER A 54 -9.48 3.61 9.58
C SER A 54 -10.76 4.26 9.05
N TYR A 55 -11.50 4.93 9.95
CA TYR A 55 -12.80 5.53 9.65
C TYR A 55 -13.81 4.55 9.03
N GLU A 56 -13.75 3.25 9.43
CA GLU A 56 -14.63 2.18 8.94
C GLU A 56 -14.52 1.96 7.40
N ASP A 57 -13.37 2.29 6.79
CA ASP A 57 -13.12 2.24 5.34
C ASP A 57 -14.18 2.99 4.50
N ARG A 58 -14.81 4.01 5.08
CA ARG A 58 -15.82 4.83 4.39
C ARG A 58 -15.23 5.45 3.14
N SER A 59 -16.00 5.44 2.06
CA SER A 59 -15.62 5.84 0.72
C SER A 59 -14.64 4.85 0.08
N ARG A 60 -13.43 4.73 0.58
CA ARG A 60 -12.40 3.78 0.19
C ARG A 60 -11.40 3.61 1.33
N ALA A 61 -10.84 2.41 1.48
CA ALA A 61 -9.94 2.12 2.58
C ALA A 61 -8.73 3.07 2.61
N GLY A 62 -8.50 3.71 3.75
CA GLY A 62 -7.39 4.63 3.99
C GLY A 62 -7.57 6.06 3.49
N VAL A 63 -8.56 6.39 2.63
CA VAL A 63 -8.66 7.70 1.98
C VAL A 63 -8.89 8.84 2.99
N ILE A 64 -9.77 8.65 3.99
CA ILE A 64 -10.05 9.71 4.97
C ILE A 64 -8.81 9.95 5.84
N ALA A 65 -8.17 8.88 6.32
CA ALA A 65 -6.94 9.00 7.10
C ALA A 65 -5.80 9.67 6.32
N ALA A 66 -5.69 9.42 5.01
CA ALA A 66 -4.69 10.05 4.14
C ALA A 66 -4.83 11.58 4.03
N LEU A 67 -6.04 12.10 4.26
CA LEU A 67 -6.35 13.54 4.24
C LEU A 67 -6.12 14.22 5.60
N GLU A 68 -5.89 13.48 6.67
CA GLU A 68 -5.69 14.03 8.01
C GLU A 68 -4.41 14.89 8.09
N PRO A 69 -4.42 15.98 8.88
CA PRO A 69 -3.27 16.88 9.01
C PRO A 69 -1.97 16.19 9.44
N ILE A 70 -2.07 15.12 10.22
CA ILE A 70 -0.90 14.33 10.66
C ILE A 70 -0.13 13.76 9.47
N MET A 71 -0.80 13.40 8.37
CA MET A 71 -0.15 12.87 7.18
C MET A 71 0.70 13.93 6.46
N GLN A 72 0.33 15.22 6.54
CA GLN A 72 1.17 16.29 6.00
C GLN A 72 2.50 16.39 6.78
N GLN A 73 2.44 16.25 8.11
CA GLN A 73 3.66 16.24 8.92
C GLN A 73 4.51 14.98 8.62
N ILE A 74 3.89 13.81 8.45
CA ILE A 74 4.62 12.58 8.08
C ILE A 74 5.30 12.74 6.72
N LYS A 75 4.67 13.42 5.74
CA LYS A 75 5.31 13.76 4.46
C LYS A 75 6.59 14.57 4.67
N ILE A 76 6.51 15.65 5.45
CA ILE A 76 7.66 16.51 5.77
C ILE A 76 8.78 15.72 6.45
N GLU A 77 8.44 14.85 7.40
CA GLU A 77 9.43 14.04 8.10
C GLU A 77 10.05 12.96 7.19
N SER A 78 9.27 12.38 6.28
CA SER A 78 9.78 11.43 5.30
C SER A 78 10.74 12.08 4.28
N GLU A 79 10.53 13.34 3.92
CA GLU A 79 11.46 14.12 3.07
C GLU A 79 12.81 14.34 3.74
N LYS A 80 12.86 14.36 5.07
CA LYS A 80 14.11 14.39 5.85
C LYS A 80 14.82 13.03 5.91
N GLY A 81 14.26 12.00 5.26
CA GLY A 81 14.80 10.65 5.21
C GLY A 81 14.28 9.71 6.30
N LYS A 82 13.44 10.16 7.24
CA LYS A 82 12.90 9.27 8.28
C LYS A 82 12.11 8.12 7.67
N PRO A 83 12.27 6.88 8.15
CA PRO A 83 11.56 5.73 7.61
C PRO A 83 10.08 5.75 8.02
N VAL A 84 9.21 5.38 7.07
CA VAL A 84 7.77 5.24 7.27
C VAL A 84 7.31 3.89 6.75
N LEU A 85 6.79 3.04 7.62
CA LEU A 85 6.21 1.74 7.27
C LEU A 85 4.68 1.82 7.38
N GLY A 86 3.97 1.48 6.32
CA GLY A 86 2.52 1.29 6.35
C GLY A 86 2.17 -0.19 6.22
N ILE A 87 1.39 -0.73 7.15
CA ILE A 87 1.00 -2.14 7.20
C ILE A 87 -0.50 -2.26 6.98
N CYS A 88 -0.93 -3.08 6.03
CA CYS A 88 -2.34 -3.34 5.72
C CYS A 88 -3.10 -2.01 5.48
N ASN A 89 -4.00 -1.59 6.38
CA ASN A 89 -4.67 -0.29 6.28
C ASN A 89 -3.66 0.89 6.24
N GLY A 90 -2.53 0.79 6.96
CA GLY A 90 -1.45 1.76 6.86
C GLY A 90 -0.83 1.84 5.46
N ALA A 91 -0.76 0.72 4.73
CA ALA A 91 -0.32 0.70 3.33
C ALA A 91 -1.32 1.42 2.42
N GLN A 92 -2.62 1.21 2.64
CA GLN A 92 -3.69 1.92 1.93
C GLN A 92 -3.57 3.43 2.15
N ILE A 93 -3.35 3.87 3.40
CA ILE A 93 -3.15 5.30 3.74
C ILE A 93 -1.92 5.87 3.01
N LEU A 94 -0.80 5.14 2.95
CA LEU A 94 0.41 5.60 2.25
C LEU A 94 0.18 5.74 0.74
N VAL A 95 -0.57 4.83 0.14
CA VAL A 95 -0.93 4.89 -1.29
C VAL A 95 -1.87 6.07 -1.55
N GLU A 96 -2.92 6.23 -0.76
CA GLU A 96 -3.90 7.33 -0.90
C GLU A 96 -3.29 8.71 -0.62
N SER A 97 -2.26 8.79 0.20
CA SER A 97 -1.54 10.05 0.47
C SER A 97 -0.50 10.40 -0.61
N GLY A 98 -0.24 9.50 -1.57
CA GLY A 98 0.81 9.65 -2.59
C GLY A 98 2.24 9.46 -2.09
N LEU A 99 2.44 9.13 -0.80
CA LEU A 99 3.76 8.81 -0.24
C LEU A 99 4.38 7.59 -0.93
N VAL A 100 3.54 6.66 -1.36
CA VAL A 100 3.91 5.51 -2.19
C VAL A 100 3.09 5.59 -3.49
N PRO A 101 3.71 5.50 -4.67
CA PRO A 101 5.10 5.16 -4.97
C PRO A 101 6.09 6.33 -4.92
N GLY A 102 5.69 7.51 -4.43
CA GLY A 102 6.54 8.69 -4.32
C GLY A 102 6.70 9.44 -5.64
N LEU A 103 5.58 9.66 -6.34
CA LEU A 103 5.55 10.52 -7.53
C LEU A 103 5.77 11.98 -7.13
N LYS A 104 6.18 12.78 -8.12
CA LYS A 104 6.30 14.23 -7.95
C LYS A 104 4.95 14.81 -7.46
N ASP A 105 5.03 15.75 -6.55
CA ASP A 105 3.87 16.45 -5.94
C ASP A 105 2.87 15.49 -5.23
N TYR A 106 3.36 14.30 -4.83
CA TYR A 106 2.54 13.27 -4.19
C TYR A 106 1.31 12.85 -5.01
N SER A 107 1.43 12.89 -6.34
CA SER A 107 0.38 12.41 -7.24
C SER A 107 0.09 10.94 -7.00
N ILE A 108 -1.19 10.56 -7.01
CA ILE A 108 -1.61 9.18 -6.85
C ILE A 108 -1.40 8.44 -8.17
N GLY A 109 -0.58 7.39 -8.18
CA GLY A 109 -0.30 6.57 -9.36
C GLY A 109 -0.55 5.09 -9.16
N VAL A 110 -0.76 4.69 -7.90
CA VAL A 110 -1.07 3.31 -7.49
C VAL A 110 -2.37 3.34 -6.70
N ALA A 111 -3.15 2.29 -6.80
CA ALA A 111 -4.32 2.10 -5.95
C ALA A 111 -4.29 0.70 -5.31
N LEU A 112 -4.89 0.60 -4.12
CA LEU A 112 -5.24 -0.65 -3.47
C LEU A 112 -6.75 -0.83 -3.57
N THR A 113 -7.19 -1.94 -4.16
CA THR A 113 -8.60 -2.19 -4.48
C THR A 113 -9.02 -3.59 -4.03
N ASP A 114 -10.28 -3.94 -4.26
CA ASP A 114 -10.86 -5.23 -3.92
C ASP A 114 -9.98 -6.40 -4.35
N ASN A 115 -9.77 -7.33 -3.42
CA ASN A 115 -9.11 -8.59 -3.70
C ASN A 115 -9.86 -9.38 -4.76
N LYS A 116 -9.11 -9.96 -5.69
CA LYS A 116 -9.64 -10.92 -6.67
C LYS A 116 -8.80 -12.19 -6.63
N ARG A 117 -9.41 -13.30 -6.31
CA ARG A 117 -8.78 -14.63 -6.43
C ARG A 117 -8.99 -15.08 -7.87
N ILE A 118 -7.91 -15.27 -8.61
CA ILE A 118 -7.95 -15.54 -10.05
C ILE A 118 -7.33 -16.91 -10.30
N VAL A 119 -8.03 -17.77 -11.06
CA VAL A 119 -7.55 -19.08 -11.52
C VAL A 119 -7.95 -19.20 -13.00
N ASP A 120 -7.02 -19.56 -13.87
CA ASP A 120 -7.23 -19.69 -15.31
C ASP A 120 -7.88 -18.42 -15.92
N GLY A 121 -7.48 -17.23 -15.44
CA GLY A 121 -8.03 -15.94 -15.88
C GLY A 121 -9.46 -15.65 -15.38
N GLN A 122 -10.06 -16.53 -14.57
CA GLN A 122 -11.40 -16.35 -14.02
C GLN A 122 -11.36 -15.93 -12.55
N VAL A 123 -12.23 -14.99 -12.17
CA VAL A 123 -12.38 -14.57 -10.77
C VAL A 123 -13.21 -15.60 -10.02
N VAL A 124 -12.55 -16.39 -9.15
CA VAL A 124 -13.19 -17.44 -8.33
C VAL A 124 -13.60 -16.94 -6.95
N GLY A 125 -13.24 -15.71 -6.59
CA GLY A 125 -13.65 -15.08 -5.33
C GLY A 125 -13.16 -13.64 -5.21
N VAL A 126 -13.86 -12.84 -4.40
CA VAL A 126 -13.59 -11.43 -4.15
C VAL A 126 -13.65 -11.11 -2.65
N GLY A 127 -13.20 -9.92 -2.27
CA GLY A 127 -13.35 -9.36 -0.93
C GLY A 127 -12.39 -9.96 0.09
N TYR A 128 -12.78 -9.91 1.37
CA TYR A 128 -11.90 -10.25 2.49
C TYR A 128 -11.34 -11.67 2.40
N TYR A 129 -10.02 -11.76 2.58
CA TYR A 129 -9.31 -13.02 2.60
C TYR A 129 -8.24 -13.01 3.70
N ASN A 130 -8.14 -14.11 4.44
CA ASN A 130 -7.18 -14.30 5.52
C ASN A 130 -6.44 -15.62 5.31
N THR A 131 -5.12 -15.55 5.24
CA THR A 131 -4.26 -16.72 5.07
C THR A 131 -2.82 -16.40 5.49
N TRP A 132 -1.98 -17.42 5.55
CA TRP A 132 -0.53 -17.26 5.57
C TRP A 132 -0.01 -17.27 4.13
N THR A 133 1.02 -16.47 3.86
CA THR A 133 1.61 -16.35 2.53
C THR A 133 3.12 -16.25 2.62
N ASN A 134 3.81 -16.73 1.59
CA ASN A 134 5.24 -16.57 1.47
C ASN A 134 5.57 -15.31 0.66
N LEU A 135 6.51 -14.56 1.18
CA LEU A 135 7.03 -13.37 0.52
C LEU A 135 8.47 -13.59 0.10
N LYS A 136 8.76 -13.31 -1.15
CA LYS A 136 10.10 -13.29 -1.72
C LYS A 136 10.59 -11.86 -1.85
N LEU A 137 11.82 -11.58 -1.41
CA LEU A 137 12.45 -10.29 -1.66
C LEU A 137 12.66 -10.12 -3.17
N SER A 138 12.15 -9.03 -3.73
CA SER A 138 12.17 -8.74 -5.18
C SER A 138 13.12 -7.61 -5.56
N THR A 139 13.79 -7.02 -4.58
CA THR A 139 14.79 -5.96 -4.76
C THR A 139 16.11 -6.36 -4.12
N LYS A 140 17.17 -5.56 -4.33
CA LYS A 140 18.45 -5.78 -3.65
C LYS A 140 18.33 -5.53 -2.14
N PRO A 141 19.01 -6.31 -1.29
CA PRO A 141 19.20 -5.94 0.11
C PRO A 141 19.73 -4.51 0.21
N LYS A 142 19.30 -3.76 1.23
CA LYS A 142 19.64 -2.34 1.44
C LYS A 142 19.09 -1.35 0.41
N ARG A 143 18.29 -1.77 -0.59
CA ARG A 143 17.62 -0.85 -1.53
C ARG A 143 16.62 0.05 -0.81
N CYS A 144 15.96 -0.45 0.23
CA CYS A 144 15.08 0.36 1.06
C CYS A 144 15.37 0.19 2.56
N ALA A 145 14.79 1.06 3.37
CA ALA A 145 14.96 1.09 4.82
C ALA A 145 14.59 -0.23 5.51
N PHE A 146 13.80 -1.07 4.85
CA PHE A 146 13.15 -2.25 5.43
C PHE A 146 13.70 -3.59 4.92
N THR A 147 14.84 -3.60 4.18
CA THR A 147 15.36 -4.81 3.53
C THR A 147 16.81 -5.17 3.90
N ARG A 148 17.41 -4.48 4.87
CA ARG A 148 18.80 -4.69 5.28
C ARG A 148 19.08 -6.09 5.84
N HIS A 149 18.10 -6.62 6.58
CA HIS A 149 18.15 -7.95 7.18
C HIS A 149 17.37 -9.01 6.38
N SER A 150 16.95 -8.69 5.15
CA SER A 150 16.23 -9.63 4.29
C SER A 150 17.20 -10.39 3.39
N ASP A 151 17.19 -11.71 3.48
CA ASP A 151 17.98 -12.59 2.60
C ASP A 151 17.13 -12.97 1.38
N PRO A 152 17.59 -12.71 0.13
CA PRO A 152 16.86 -13.11 -1.07
C PRO A 152 16.58 -14.61 -1.22
N LYS A 153 17.32 -15.44 -0.47
CA LYS A 153 17.18 -16.91 -0.48
C LYS A 153 16.15 -17.41 0.54
N ILE A 154 15.72 -16.57 1.47
CA ILE A 154 14.81 -16.94 2.54
C ILE A 154 13.43 -16.35 2.25
N LEU A 155 12.42 -17.22 2.21
CA LEU A 155 11.03 -16.80 2.12
C LEU A 155 10.54 -16.34 3.49
N MET A 156 9.83 -15.22 3.51
CA MET A 156 9.21 -14.71 4.72
C MET A 156 7.75 -15.18 4.76
N ASN A 157 7.42 -16.16 5.59
CA ASN A 157 6.06 -16.64 5.77
C ASN A 157 5.36 -15.80 6.83
N ILE A 158 4.37 -15.00 6.42
CA ILE A 158 3.62 -14.08 7.30
C ILE A 158 2.13 -14.07 6.95
N PRO A 159 1.24 -13.69 7.91
CA PRO A 159 -0.19 -13.63 7.66
C PRO A 159 -0.59 -12.39 6.83
N LEU A 160 -1.64 -12.54 6.05
CA LEU A 160 -2.40 -11.45 5.46
C LEU A 160 -3.87 -11.55 5.88
N ALA A 161 -4.54 -10.39 6.00
CA ALA A 161 -5.95 -10.31 6.38
C ALA A 161 -6.54 -8.98 5.92
N HIS A 162 -7.09 -8.93 4.71
CA HIS A 162 -7.62 -7.69 4.12
C HIS A 162 -8.67 -7.94 3.03
N GLY A 163 -9.52 -6.95 2.76
CA GLY A 163 -10.50 -6.94 1.67
C GLY A 163 -10.00 -6.19 0.43
N GLU A 164 -9.27 -5.10 0.63
CA GLU A 164 -8.75 -4.20 -0.41
C GLU A 164 -7.21 -4.18 -0.35
N GLY A 165 -6.57 -5.24 -0.83
CA GLY A 165 -5.10 -5.36 -0.81
C GLY A 165 -4.47 -5.55 -2.17
N ARG A 166 -5.26 -5.47 -3.24
CA ARG A 166 -4.85 -5.68 -4.61
C ARG A 166 -4.19 -4.43 -5.17
N PHE A 167 -2.89 -4.48 -5.39
CA PHE A 167 -2.16 -3.41 -6.08
C PHE A 167 -2.53 -3.35 -7.56
N VAL A 168 -2.94 -2.16 -8.01
CA VAL A 168 -3.20 -1.86 -9.42
C VAL A 168 -2.54 -0.54 -9.81
N MET A 169 -2.06 -0.46 -11.03
CA MET A 169 -1.40 0.72 -11.57
C MET A 169 -1.31 0.65 -13.10
N PRO A 170 -1.09 1.78 -13.81
CA PRO A 170 -0.80 1.77 -15.24
C PRO A 170 0.50 1.01 -15.57
N ASN A 171 0.52 0.26 -16.69
CA ASN A 171 1.68 -0.52 -17.11
C ASN A 171 2.97 0.32 -17.21
N GLY A 172 2.90 1.53 -17.73
CA GLY A 172 4.06 2.41 -17.83
C GLY A 172 4.63 2.85 -16.47
N LEU A 173 3.80 2.92 -15.43
CA LEU A 173 4.27 3.15 -14.06
C LEU A 173 4.89 1.86 -13.49
N LEU A 174 4.26 0.71 -13.70
CA LEU A 174 4.79 -0.57 -13.26
C LEU A 174 6.20 -0.79 -13.79
N ASP A 175 6.44 -0.53 -15.09
CA ASP A 175 7.77 -0.66 -15.71
C ASP A 175 8.80 0.26 -15.04
N GLN A 176 8.41 1.47 -14.68
CA GLN A 176 9.30 2.39 -13.95
C GLN A 176 9.59 1.90 -12.52
N LEU A 177 8.60 1.39 -11.82
CA LEU A 177 8.78 0.85 -10.46
C LEU A 177 9.71 -0.37 -10.47
N ILE A 178 9.58 -1.25 -11.47
CA ILE A 178 10.48 -2.40 -11.68
C ILE A 178 11.92 -1.90 -11.92
N LYS A 179 12.10 -0.97 -12.87
CA LYS A 179 13.40 -0.41 -13.21
C LYS A 179 14.08 0.28 -12.02
N ASN A 180 13.30 0.93 -11.14
CA ASN A 180 13.79 1.60 -9.94
C ASN A 180 13.93 0.68 -8.73
N GLU A 181 13.67 -0.63 -8.89
CA GLU A 181 13.71 -1.61 -7.80
C GLU A 181 12.80 -1.22 -6.61
N GLN A 182 11.59 -0.67 -6.91
CA GLN A 182 10.61 -0.26 -5.90
C GLN A 182 9.64 -1.37 -5.51
N LEU A 183 9.56 -2.48 -6.27
CA LEU A 183 8.80 -3.68 -5.89
C LEU A 183 9.62 -4.46 -4.85
N VAL A 184 9.27 -4.28 -3.58
CA VAL A 184 10.11 -4.76 -2.47
C VAL A 184 9.90 -6.24 -2.19
N TYR A 185 8.63 -6.65 -2.02
CA TYR A 185 8.26 -8.04 -1.80
C TYR A 185 7.17 -8.47 -2.77
N LYS A 186 7.25 -9.73 -3.17
CA LYS A 186 6.23 -10.40 -4.00
C LYS A 186 5.70 -11.63 -3.30
N TYR A 187 4.43 -11.94 -3.53
CA TYR A 187 3.85 -13.22 -3.17
C TYR A 187 4.50 -14.34 -3.97
N SER A 188 4.82 -15.44 -3.32
CA SER A 188 5.40 -16.63 -3.92
C SER A 188 4.79 -17.91 -3.36
N ASP A 189 4.98 -19.01 -4.04
CA ASP A 189 4.69 -20.33 -3.50
C ASP A 189 5.77 -20.79 -2.49
N ASP A 190 5.66 -22.02 -1.98
CA ASP A 190 6.60 -22.59 -1.02
C ASP A 190 8.01 -22.83 -1.60
N SER A 191 8.14 -22.88 -2.93
CA SER A 191 9.41 -23.02 -3.64
C SER A 191 10.05 -21.67 -3.96
N GLY A 192 9.33 -20.57 -3.74
CA GLY A 192 9.73 -19.20 -4.07
C GLY A 192 9.46 -18.84 -5.53
N ASP A 193 8.63 -19.59 -6.23
CA ASP A 193 8.19 -19.25 -7.58
C ASP A 193 7.06 -18.23 -7.55
N ILE A 194 7.12 -17.27 -8.48
CA ILE A 194 6.12 -16.21 -8.63
C ILE A 194 5.09 -16.67 -9.65
N ILE A 195 3.94 -17.13 -9.16
CA ILE A 195 2.84 -17.64 -9.98
C ILE A 195 1.69 -16.63 -9.87
N ASP A 196 1.28 -16.03 -11.00
CA ASP A 196 0.24 -15.00 -11.04
C ASP A 196 -1.17 -15.61 -11.02
N GLU A 197 -1.37 -16.54 -10.10
CA GLU A 197 -2.65 -17.22 -9.87
C GLU A 197 -2.87 -17.49 -8.38
N PHE A 198 -4.13 -17.59 -7.99
CA PHE A 198 -4.51 -18.06 -6.67
C PHE A 198 -4.15 -19.56 -6.53
N PRO A 199 -3.60 -20.02 -5.37
CA PRO A 199 -3.45 -19.29 -4.12
C PRO A 199 -2.13 -18.50 -3.97
N THR A 200 -1.16 -18.64 -4.88
CA THR A 200 0.14 -17.97 -4.78
C THR A 200 0.01 -16.44 -4.83
N ASN A 201 -0.82 -15.92 -5.75
CA ASN A 201 -1.26 -14.54 -5.73
C ASN A 201 -2.61 -14.44 -5.01
N PRO A 202 -2.64 -14.16 -3.69
CA PRO A 202 -3.84 -14.34 -2.89
C PRO A 202 -4.91 -13.28 -3.12
N ASN A 203 -4.55 -12.16 -3.75
CA ASN A 203 -5.42 -11.01 -3.92
C ASN A 203 -5.49 -10.45 -5.35
N GLY A 204 -4.76 -11.06 -6.30
CA GLY A 204 -4.72 -10.64 -7.70
C GLY A 204 -3.93 -9.35 -7.94
N SER A 205 -2.99 -9.01 -7.07
CA SER A 205 -2.08 -7.87 -7.26
C SER A 205 -1.28 -8.02 -8.54
N VAL A 206 -1.19 -6.94 -9.32
CA VAL A 206 -0.33 -6.92 -10.51
C VAL A 206 1.08 -7.33 -10.16
N ASN A 207 1.69 -8.20 -10.97
CA ASN A 207 3.06 -8.68 -10.76
C ASN A 207 3.31 -9.33 -9.38
N ASN A 208 2.28 -9.92 -8.75
CA ASN A 208 2.30 -10.53 -7.40
C ASN A 208 2.79 -9.57 -6.30
N ILE A 209 2.60 -8.28 -6.44
CA ILE A 209 3.09 -7.28 -5.49
C ILE A 209 2.45 -7.48 -4.11
N ALA A 210 3.31 -7.64 -3.09
CA ALA A 210 2.94 -7.65 -1.68
C ALA A 210 3.36 -6.37 -0.95
N ALA A 211 4.47 -5.74 -1.40
CA ALA A 211 4.96 -4.48 -0.85
C ALA A 211 5.70 -3.66 -1.92
N ILE A 212 5.51 -2.34 -1.88
CA ILE A 212 6.24 -1.37 -2.70
C ILE A 212 6.81 -0.25 -1.85
N SER A 213 7.95 0.31 -2.27
CA SER A 213 8.53 1.49 -1.63
C SER A 213 8.32 2.75 -2.47
N ASN A 214 8.54 3.92 -1.84
CA ASN A 214 8.77 5.14 -2.59
C ASN A 214 10.11 5.06 -3.34
N SER A 215 10.36 6.00 -4.24
CA SER A 215 11.58 6.04 -5.05
C SER A 215 12.85 6.20 -4.22
N SER A 216 12.77 6.87 -3.07
CA SER A 216 13.89 7.07 -2.13
C SER A 216 14.17 5.82 -1.29
N GLY A 217 13.19 4.92 -1.10
CA GLY A 217 13.33 3.68 -0.35
C GLY A 217 13.17 3.83 1.17
N ASN A 218 12.76 4.99 1.67
CA ASN A 218 12.51 5.19 3.10
C ASN A 218 11.02 5.09 3.49
N VAL A 219 10.12 4.99 2.54
CA VAL A 219 8.69 4.73 2.79
C VAL A 219 8.29 3.43 2.13
N MET A 220 7.61 2.54 2.83
CA MET A 220 7.14 1.26 2.31
C MET A 220 5.68 1.01 2.68
N ALA A 221 4.88 0.65 1.69
CA ALA A 221 3.52 0.15 1.83
C ALA A 221 3.52 -1.37 1.68
N MET A 222 3.01 -2.09 2.67
CA MET A 222 2.99 -3.55 2.74
C MET A 222 1.63 -4.06 3.17
N MET A 223 1.02 -4.95 2.39
CA MET A 223 -0.31 -5.47 2.73
C MET A 223 -0.30 -6.61 3.75
N PRO A 224 0.62 -7.60 3.70
CA PRO A 224 0.78 -8.59 4.77
C PRO A 224 1.25 -7.98 6.10
N HIS A 225 1.08 -8.74 7.20
CA HIS A 225 1.28 -8.30 8.58
C HIS A 225 2.59 -8.84 9.19
N PRO A 226 3.74 -8.18 9.01
CA PRO A 226 5.01 -8.62 9.60
C PRO A 226 5.02 -8.50 11.13
N GLU A 227 4.23 -7.60 11.72
CA GLU A 227 4.14 -7.37 13.15
C GLU A 227 3.55 -8.56 13.93
N ARG A 228 2.74 -9.38 13.27
CA ARG A 228 2.02 -10.49 13.90
C ARG A 228 2.84 -11.76 14.12
N THR A 229 4.08 -11.78 13.64
CA THR A 229 4.96 -12.96 13.73
C THR A 229 6.43 -12.57 13.83
N THR A 230 7.24 -13.40 14.47
CA THR A 230 8.70 -13.21 14.51
C THR A 230 9.37 -13.36 13.14
N ASN A 231 8.72 -14.02 12.17
CA ASN A 231 9.23 -14.11 10.80
C ASN A 231 9.36 -12.72 10.14
N GLY A 232 8.57 -11.73 10.59
CA GLY A 232 8.60 -10.36 10.12
C GLY A 232 9.67 -9.48 10.78
N ASP A 233 10.37 -9.95 11.82
CA ASP A 233 11.31 -9.13 12.61
C ASP A 233 12.48 -8.58 11.76
N ALA A 234 12.82 -9.22 10.65
CA ALA A 234 13.82 -8.71 9.71
C ALA A 234 13.47 -7.32 9.14
N ILE A 235 12.19 -7.01 8.96
CA ILE A 235 11.72 -5.69 8.49
C ILE A 235 11.97 -4.63 9.54
N PHE A 236 11.63 -4.89 10.80
CA PHE A 236 11.80 -3.97 11.92
C PHE A 236 13.30 -3.79 12.27
N SER A 237 14.08 -4.87 12.23
CA SER A 237 15.55 -4.82 12.40
C SER A 237 16.21 -3.99 11.29
N SER A 238 15.73 -4.12 10.05
CA SER A 238 16.20 -3.30 8.92
C SER A 238 15.89 -1.83 9.12
N MET A 239 14.69 -1.50 9.58
CA MET A 239 14.30 -0.12 9.91
C MET A 239 15.22 0.47 10.99
N LYS A 240 15.54 -0.30 12.03
CA LYS A 240 16.46 0.12 13.09
C LYS A 240 17.86 0.39 12.55
N GLU A 241 18.45 -0.54 11.79
CA GLU A 241 19.78 -0.35 11.18
C GLU A 241 19.81 0.87 10.24
N TYR A 242 18.73 1.11 9.46
CA TYR A 242 18.60 2.30 8.64
C TYR A 242 18.66 3.60 9.45
N ILE A 243 18.02 3.61 10.62
CA ILE A 243 18.06 4.75 11.55
C ILE A 243 19.47 4.92 12.14
N ASP A 244 20.13 3.81 12.53
CA ASP A 244 21.51 3.80 13.04
C ASP A 244 22.51 4.35 12.01
N GLU A 245 22.25 4.15 10.72
CA GLU A 245 23.04 4.72 9.60
C GLU A 245 22.74 6.21 9.32
N ASN A 246 21.90 6.86 10.12
CA ASN A 246 21.51 8.26 10.00
C ASN A 246 20.86 8.63 8.64
N TYR A 247 19.87 7.85 8.22
CA TYR A 247 19.04 8.13 7.04
C TYR A 247 19.81 8.30 5.73
N PRO A 248 20.47 7.28 5.21
CA PRO A 248 21.41 7.41 4.09
C PRO A 248 20.74 7.71 2.73
N THR A 249 19.41 7.79 2.67
CA THR A 249 18.68 8.04 1.42
C THR A 249 18.42 9.52 1.17
N ILE A 250 18.47 9.88 -0.12
CA ILE A 250 18.15 11.22 -0.60
C ILE A 250 16.77 11.19 -1.23
N ASN A 251 15.93 12.16 -0.91
CA ASN A 251 14.60 12.27 -1.51
C ASN A 251 14.71 12.49 -3.03
N LYS A 252 14.16 11.57 -3.83
CA LYS A 252 14.13 11.62 -5.29
C LYS A 252 12.74 11.23 -5.78
N PRO A 253 11.81 12.19 -5.89
CA PRO A 253 10.48 11.90 -6.41
C PRO A 253 10.55 11.32 -7.82
N LEU A 254 9.72 10.33 -8.09
CA LEU A 254 9.59 9.72 -9.40
C LEU A 254 8.79 10.62 -10.33
N SER A 255 9.34 10.93 -11.51
CA SER A 255 8.61 11.69 -12.54
C SER A 255 7.82 10.72 -13.41
N PHE A 256 6.52 10.69 -13.22
CA PHE A 256 5.57 9.98 -14.06
C PHE A 256 4.34 10.86 -14.24
N SER A 257 3.92 11.09 -15.47
CA SER A 257 2.65 11.76 -15.77
C SER A 257 1.64 10.71 -16.21
N ILE A 258 0.57 10.61 -15.48
CA ILE A 258 -0.60 9.85 -15.92
C ILE A 258 -1.13 10.60 -17.14
N THR A 259 -1.06 9.97 -18.32
CA THR A 259 -1.73 10.51 -19.51
C THR A 259 -3.22 10.36 -19.24
N ASN A 260 -3.85 11.45 -18.83
CA ASN A 260 -5.32 11.49 -18.87
C ASN A 260 -5.71 11.27 -20.33
N HIS A 261 -6.27 10.11 -20.63
CA HIS A 261 -6.95 9.93 -21.89
C HIS A 261 -8.06 10.98 -21.90
N LYS A 262 -7.91 12.02 -22.74
CA LYS A 262 -9.02 12.91 -22.99
C LYS A 262 -10.17 12.02 -23.42
N SER A 263 -11.23 11.97 -22.60
CA SER A 263 -12.47 11.34 -23.01
C SER A 263 -12.83 11.91 -24.37
N LYS A 264 -13.15 11.03 -25.32
CA LYS A 264 -13.72 11.51 -26.60
C LYS A 264 -14.94 12.33 -26.23
N GLU A 265 -14.98 13.58 -26.69
CA GLU A 265 -16.24 14.35 -26.61
C GLU A 265 -17.28 13.51 -27.33
N LEU A 266 -18.21 12.98 -26.54
CA LEU A 266 -19.40 12.30 -27.06
C LEU A 266 -20.39 13.41 -27.46
N ASN A 267 -20.94 13.29 -28.67
CA ASN A 267 -22.05 14.18 -29.07
C ASN A 267 -23.27 13.78 -28.24
N ILE A 268 -23.54 14.58 -27.23
CA ILE A 268 -24.70 14.43 -26.35
C ILE A 268 -25.89 15.06 -27.08
N ASP A 269 -26.99 14.34 -27.21
CA ASP A 269 -28.26 14.96 -27.63
C ASP A 269 -28.88 15.70 -26.45
N ASP A 270 -29.78 16.68 -26.74
CA ASP A 270 -30.38 17.56 -25.73
C ASP A 270 -31.30 16.81 -24.74
N GLN A 271 -31.48 15.49 -24.89
CA GLN A 271 -32.34 14.65 -24.05
C GLN A 271 -31.59 13.68 -23.16
N SER A 272 -30.26 13.57 -23.33
CA SER A 272 -29.41 12.68 -22.53
C SER A 272 -28.57 13.44 -21.53
N THR A 273 -28.36 12.85 -20.36
CA THR A 273 -27.40 13.32 -19.35
C THR A 273 -26.25 12.31 -19.32
N GLU A 274 -25.05 12.78 -19.57
CA GLU A 274 -23.85 11.96 -19.57
C GLU A 274 -22.93 12.33 -18.41
N TRP A 275 -22.43 11.31 -17.72
CA TRP A 275 -21.46 11.45 -16.65
C TRP A 275 -20.20 10.69 -17.07
N VAL A 276 -19.10 11.41 -17.22
CA VAL A 276 -17.80 10.80 -17.45
C VAL A 276 -17.06 10.74 -16.14
N ILE A 277 -16.80 9.54 -15.67
CA ILE A 277 -16.03 9.30 -14.43
C ILE A 277 -14.76 8.57 -14.83
N ASP A 278 -13.61 9.23 -14.65
CA ASP A 278 -12.29 8.66 -14.94
C ASP A 278 -11.65 8.22 -13.61
N LEU A 279 -11.54 6.91 -13.41
CA LEU A 279 -10.99 6.30 -12.21
C LEU A 279 -9.78 5.44 -12.55
N ILE A 280 -8.77 5.46 -11.69
CA ILE A 280 -7.60 4.56 -11.78
C ILE A 280 -7.98 3.11 -11.46
N ILE A 281 -9.08 2.92 -10.71
CA ILE A 281 -9.59 1.61 -10.25
C ILE A 281 -10.97 1.33 -10.85
N THR A 282 -11.41 0.07 -10.77
CA THR A 282 -12.77 -0.32 -11.16
C THR A 282 -13.79 0.38 -10.26
N ASP A 283 -14.69 1.14 -10.87
CA ASP A 283 -15.81 1.76 -10.17
C ASP A 283 -16.88 0.71 -9.83
N ASN A 284 -16.93 0.30 -8.57
CA ASN A 284 -17.91 -0.68 -8.11
C ASN A 284 -19.33 -0.11 -8.06
N GLU A 285 -19.49 1.19 -7.84
CA GLU A 285 -20.80 1.85 -7.87
C GLU A 285 -21.33 1.89 -9.30
N ALA A 286 -20.50 2.29 -10.26
CA ALA A 286 -20.85 2.26 -11.68
C ALA A 286 -21.24 0.85 -12.14
N ARG A 287 -20.51 -0.20 -11.68
CA ARG A 287 -20.88 -1.60 -11.98
C ARG A 287 -22.21 -1.98 -11.36
N SER A 288 -22.50 -1.56 -10.14
CA SER A 288 -23.77 -1.83 -9.47
C SER A 288 -24.94 -1.16 -10.20
N VAL A 289 -24.77 0.11 -10.61
CA VAL A 289 -25.74 0.86 -11.41
C VAL A 289 -25.95 0.16 -12.76
N ASN A 290 -24.86 -0.21 -13.44
CA ASN A 290 -24.93 -0.91 -14.72
C ASN A 290 -25.69 -2.24 -14.60
N THR A 291 -25.39 -3.03 -13.56
CA THR A 291 -26.11 -4.29 -13.30
C THR A 291 -27.60 -4.04 -13.05
N ALA A 292 -27.96 -3.02 -12.26
CA ALA A 292 -29.34 -2.67 -11.98
C ALA A 292 -30.08 -2.22 -13.27
N LEU A 293 -29.45 -1.40 -14.09
CA LEU A 293 -30.02 -0.94 -15.37
C LEU A 293 -30.24 -2.11 -16.35
N ASN A 294 -29.28 -3.03 -16.44
CA ASN A 294 -29.41 -4.23 -17.26
C ASN A 294 -30.58 -5.11 -16.79
N HIS A 295 -30.75 -5.29 -15.47
CA HIS A 295 -31.89 -6.03 -14.91
C HIS A 295 -33.24 -5.37 -15.22
N LEU A 296 -33.27 -4.05 -15.36
CA LEU A 296 -34.45 -3.28 -15.74
C LEU A 296 -34.68 -3.24 -17.26
N GLY A 297 -33.81 -3.89 -18.05
CA GLY A 297 -33.91 -3.95 -19.51
C GLY A 297 -33.36 -2.72 -20.24
N PHE A 298 -32.64 -1.84 -19.57
CA PHE A 298 -31.93 -0.74 -20.21
C PHE A 298 -30.60 -1.25 -20.78
N LEU A 299 -30.30 -0.89 -22.03
CA LEU A 299 -28.97 -1.12 -22.61
C LEU A 299 -28.00 -0.16 -21.90
N SER A 300 -27.02 -0.73 -21.21
CA SER A 300 -26.01 0.08 -20.55
C SER A 300 -25.09 0.78 -21.55
N LEU A 301 -24.91 2.09 -21.36
CA LEU A 301 -23.92 2.89 -22.08
C LEU A 301 -22.64 3.09 -21.27
N ILE A 302 -22.47 2.38 -20.16
CA ILE A 302 -21.26 2.45 -19.34
C ILE A 302 -20.18 1.58 -19.99
N HIS A 303 -19.17 2.22 -20.54
CA HIS A 303 -17.92 1.59 -20.93
C HIS A 303 -16.96 1.61 -19.75
N ILE A 304 -16.84 0.46 -19.08
CA ILE A 304 -15.92 0.25 -17.95
C ILE A 304 -14.55 -0.19 -18.50
#